data_2b270def5a5b3adc00508e336976e49f
#
_entry.id   2b270def5a5b3adc00508e336976e49f
#
_cell.length_a   1.000
_cell.length_b   1.000
_cell.length_c   1.000
_cell.angle_alpha   90.00
_cell.angle_beta   90.00
_cell.angle_gamma   90.00
#
_symmetry.space_group_name_H-M   'P 1'
#
loop_
_entity.id
_entity.type
_entity.pdbx_description
1 polymer ?
#
loop_
_entity_poly.entity_id
_entity_poly.type
_entity_poly.pdbx_seq_one_letter_code
_entity_poly.pdbx_strand_id
1 'polypeptide(L)'
;MTGPDPRSAPRLAIRSVEPARPWFRPGRPASLLVEIEVDRSVLVSARLELLDLDQVVGSVSHRLRLRPGRTRRRFRIMLPTVPRHGYGLRLTLERGGAALACGTCAVEALAGWWESPRHAVLTDFRASRWMAATVRRFAPWHVTVVQFYDWMYRHYRYASPHDGTFRDALGRRVSPAAVREGVRSCHQSGIAALAYGSVYGAEREYVDAHPDERVFDEAGVPLSLGDTFFLTDLRPRSPWRRRLLREYAGACRDFGFDGVHMDTYGQPHHAVTADGTRFRFEDLYPGLIEEAAGRLASRAGRRVLFNCVAGYPLDAVARSPAAALYLELWPPAVRYRDVVAWIEHARRVGANRAIVIAAYISALRDSWAVPDQRPGAEEAVILLSSVIAAGGGYHQILAEDGRALVEGYYPAALALSQSSARELRSAWRFGARYLHLLSEPQLSPAPCDGIELRDAQGRPIPVSPQPDAGHVWLRAARTPKGLRVLSLVDLRDQRDDRWDAVRQRPATVTGWRIRLPGFRPPLVAMSPWTAHGEPAQLRAGRATSEGLAWTLPRFRRWLLAVERTH
;
A
#
# COMPACT_ATOMS: atom_id res chain seq x y z
N MET A 1 22.97 46.38 3.23
CA MET A 1 22.58 45.09 2.67
C MET A 1 23.24 44.96 1.30
N THR A 2 24.35 44.23 1.23
CA THR A 2 25.06 43.98 -0.02
C THR A 2 24.20 43.02 -0.87
N GLY A 3 23.75 43.51 -2.03
CA GLY A 3 23.04 42.69 -3.00
C GLY A 3 23.90 41.50 -3.43
N PRO A 4 23.28 40.38 -3.89
CA PRO A 4 24.04 39.19 -4.32
C PRO A 4 24.97 39.56 -5.48
N ASP A 5 26.23 39.12 -5.38
CA ASP A 5 27.23 39.29 -6.43
C ASP A 5 26.68 38.73 -7.76
N PRO A 6 26.59 39.56 -8.83
CA PRO A 6 26.06 39.14 -10.12
C PRO A 6 26.86 38.00 -10.79
N ARG A 7 28.09 37.71 -10.32
CA ARG A 7 28.98 36.68 -10.83
C ARG A 7 28.81 35.32 -10.15
N SER A 8 28.10 35.25 -9.00
CA SER A 8 27.88 33.96 -8.32
C SER A 8 26.89 33.10 -9.12
N ALA A 9 27.06 31.77 -9.10
CA ALA A 9 26.10 30.84 -9.73
C ALA A 9 24.70 31.00 -9.11
N PRO A 10 23.60 30.87 -9.90
CA PRO A 10 22.25 30.95 -9.36
C PRO A 10 22.03 29.84 -8.34
N ARG A 11 21.48 30.16 -7.19
CA ARG A 11 21.00 29.15 -6.23
C ARG A 11 19.67 28.61 -6.74
N LEU A 12 19.69 27.35 -7.15
CA LEU A 12 18.54 26.67 -7.72
C LEU A 12 18.31 25.35 -6.99
N ALA A 13 17.07 25.09 -6.59
CA ALA A 13 16.69 23.87 -5.88
C ALA A 13 15.38 23.31 -6.45
N ILE A 14 15.32 21.99 -6.62
CA ILE A 14 14.08 21.26 -6.80
C ILE A 14 13.55 20.92 -5.40
N ARG A 15 12.41 21.51 -5.03
CA ARG A 15 11.79 21.33 -3.71
C ARG A 15 10.95 20.07 -3.63
N SER A 16 10.23 19.74 -4.70
CA SER A 16 9.48 18.49 -4.82
C SER A 16 9.39 18.03 -6.27
N VAL A 17 9.32 16.70 -6.45
CA VAL A 17 8.97 16.02 -7.70
C VAL A 17 7.93 14.98 -7.35
N GLU A 18 6.71 15.16 -7.83
CA GLU A 18 5.60 14.29 -7.52
C GLU A 18 4.84 13.90 -8.79
N PRO A 19 4.38 12.65 -8.93
CA PRO A 19 3.49 12.30 -10.01
C PRO A 19 2.14 13.01 -9.81
N ALA A 20 1.55 13.50 -10.89
CA ALA A 20 0.23 14.14 -10.84
C ALA A 20 -0.90 13.17 -10.49
N ARG A 21 -0.65 11.86 -10.63
CA ARG A 21 -1.51 10.74 -10.26
C ARG A 21 -0.63 9.58 -9.78
N PRO A 22 -1.13 8.71 -8.91
CA PRO A 22 -0.33 7.59 -8.37
C PRO A 22 0.06 6.57 -9.45
N TRP A 23 -0.73 6.46 -10.54
CA TRP A 23 -0.48 5.55 -11.65
C TRP A 23 -1.00 6.12 -12.98
N PHE A 24 -0.53 5.56 -14.08
CA PHE A 24 -0.92 5.89 -15.46
C PHE A 24 -1.13 4.61 -16.26
N ARG A 25 -1.90 4.67 -17.33
CA ARG A 25 -2.05 3.51 -18.23
C ARG A 25 -0.78 3.27 -19.03
N PRO A 26 -0.40 1.99 -19.28
CA PRO A 26 0.70 1.65 -20.19
C PRO A 26 0.52 2.33 -21.55
N GLY A 27 1.62 2.80 -22.15
CA GLY A 27 1.59 3.50 -23.44
C GLY A 27 0.96 4.90 -23.39
N ARG A 28 0.73 5.47 -22.20
CA ARG A 28 0.19 6.83 -22.03
C ARG A 28 1.19 7.74 -21.32
N PRO A 29 1.11 9.07 -21.54
CA PRO A 29 2.04 9.99 -20.91
C PRO A 29 1.80 10.09 -19.41
N ALA A 30 2.86 9.90 -18.62
CA ALA A 30 2.91 10.26 -17.21
C ALA A 30 3.13 11.75 -17.06
N SER A 31 2.45 12.37 -16.12
CA SER A 31 2.58 13.79 -15.77
C SER A 31 3.19 13.95 -14.38
N LEU A 32 4.17 14.85 -14.25
CA LEU A 32 4.81 15.22 -12.99
C LEU A 32 4.53 16.67 -12.65
N LEU A 33 4.40 16.93 -11.37
CA LEU A 33 4.35 18.26 -10.76
C LEU A 33 5.68 18.48 -10.06
N VAL A 34 6.38 19.54 -10.45
CA VAL A 34 7.69 19.88 -9.90
C VAL A 34 7.64 21.27 -9.32
N GLU A 35 8.09 21.42 -8.09
CA GLU A 35 8.29 22.71 -7.45
C GLU A 35 9.78 23.09 -7.49
N ILE A 36 10.09 24.19 -8.14
CA ILE A 36 11.44 24.72 -8.35
C ILE A 36 11.55 26.06 -7.67
N GLU A 37 12.63 26.28 -6.93
CA GLU A 37 12.96 27.57 -6.30
C GLU A 37 14.28 28.08 -6.85
N VAL A 38 14.33 29.34 -7.19
CA VAL A 38 15.53 30.01 -7.72
C VAL A 38 15.63 31.43 -7.17
N ASP A 39 16.85 31.87 -6.88
CA ASP A 39 17.13 33.22 -6.31
C ASP A 39 17.16 34.34 -7.35
N ARG A 40 17.46 34.02 -8.60
CA ARG A 40 17.52 34.95 -9.74
C ARG A 40 17.06 34.31 -11.04
N SER A 41 16.74 35.16 -12.04
CA SER A 41 16.35 34.67 -13.36
C SER A 41 17.46 33.87 -14.01
N VAL A 42 17.12 32.66 -14.49
CA VAL A 42 18.06 31.75 -15.14
C VAL A 42 17.40 30.99 -16.28
N LEU A 43 18.13 30.77 -17.35
CA LEU A 43 17.77 29.85 -18.43
C LEU A 43 18.46 28.50 -18.17
N VAL A 44 17.67 27.43 -18.11
CA VAL A 44 18.14 26.06 -17.86
C VAL A 44 17.57 25.09 -18.88
N SER A 45 18.28 24.00 -19.13
CA SER A 45 17.74 22.80 -19.74
C SER A 45 17.18 21.90 -18.63
N ALA A 46 15.94 21.46 -18.77
CA ALA A 46 15.31 20.48 -17.88
C ALA A 46 15.24 19.15 -18.62
N ARG A 47 16.05 18.19 -18.21
CA ARG A 47 16.04 16.82 -18.75
C ARG A 47 15.31 15.90 -17.83
N LEU A 48 14.20 15.32 -18.31
CA LEU A 48 13.41 14.31 -17.62
C LEU A 48 13.70 12.94 -18.24
N GLU A 49 14.15 12.00 -17.42
CA GLU A 49 14.48 10.64 -17.79
C GLU A 49 13.53 9.65 -17.11
N LEU A 50 13.10 8.65 -17.86
CA LEU A 50 12.36 7.48 -17.38
C LEU A 50 13.35 6.32 -17.22
N LEU A 51 13.37 5.72 -16.04
CA LEU A 51 14.36 4.71 -15.66
C LEU A 51 13.67 3.36 -15.40
N ASP A 52 14.11 2.32 -16.06
CA ASP A 52 13.86 0.93 -15.68
C ASP A 52 15.13 0.41 -15.00
N LEU A 53 15.05 0.17 -13.69
CA LEU A 53 16.24 0.03 -12.84
C LEU A 53 17.17 1.25 -12.98
N ASP A 54 18.37 1.03 -13.52
CA ASP A 54 19.39 2.05 -13.81
C ASP A 54 19.45 2.45 -15.30
N GLN A 55 18.66 1.80 -16.16
CA GLN A 55 18.63 2.07 -17.59
C GLN A 55 17.66 3.20 -17.95
N VAL A 56 18.10 4.14 -18.77
CA VAL A 56 17.21 5.17 -19.33
C VAL A 56 16.42 4.56 -20.49
N VAL A 57 15.11 4.38 -20.29
CA VAL A 57 14.18 3.83 -21.30
C VAL A 57 13.37 4.91 -22.01
N GLY A 58 13.52 6.16 -21.61
CA GLY A 58 12.90 7.31 -22.25
C GLY A 58 13.49 8.61 -21.72
N SER A 59 13.54 9.63 -22.56
CA SER A 59 14.03 10.96 -22.16
C SER A 59 13.32 12.07 -22.93
N VAL A 60 13.12 13.21 -22.26
CA VAL A 60 12.59 14.43 -22.85
C VAL A 60 13.30 15.64 -22.25
N SER A 61 13.61 16.64 -23.09
CA SER A 61 14.30 17.86 -22.66
C SER A 61 13.48 19.11 -23.01
N HIS A 62 13.48 20.08 -22.10
CA HIS A 62 12.81 21.37 -22.27
C HIS A 62 13.74 22.51 -21.88
N ARG A 63 13.71 23.61 -22.62
CA ARG A 63 14.34 24.86 -22.21
C ARG A 63 13.37 25.65 -21.35
N LEU A 64 13.82 26.06 -20.16
CA LEU A 64 13.00 26.78 -19.18
C LEU A 64 13.68 28.08 -18.78
N ARG A 65 12.93 29.18 -18.85
CA ARG A 65 13.31 30.42 -18.18
C ARG A 65 12.62 30.42 -16.80
N LEU A 66 13.40 30.35 -15.75
CA LEU A 66 12.94 30.42 -14.35
C LEU A 66 13.11 31.87 -13.88
N ARG A 67 12.09 32.38 -13.19
CA ARG A 67 12.11 33.70 -12.53
C ARG A 67 12.36 33.50 -11.04
N PRO A 68 12.90 34.50 -10.32
CA PRO A 68 13.12 34.44 -8.88
C PRO A 68 11.86 33.99 -8.12
N GLY A 69 12.06 33.19 -7.07
CA GLY A 69 11.00 32.65 -6.23
C GLY A 69 10.65 31.20 -6.55
N ARG A 70 9.48 30.77 -6.05
CA ARG A 70 8.99 29.41 -6.23
C ARG A 70 8.07 29.32 -7.44
N THR A 71 8.28 28.32 -8.27
CA THR A 71 7.51 28.07 -9.49
C THR A 71 7.11 26.60 -9.55
N ARG A 72 5.85 26.33 -9.84
CA ARG A 72 5.37 24.98 -10.16
C ARG A 72 5.37 24.78 -11.66
N ARG A 73 5.92 23.63 -12.11
CA ARG A 73 5.98 23.20 -13.51
C ARG A 73 5.43 21.80 -13.67
N ARG A 74 4.80 21.56 -14.80
CA ARG A 74 4.32 20.24 -15.20
C ARG A 74 5.20 19.71 -16.33
N PHE A 75 5.71 18.50 -16.14
CA PHE A 75 6.44 17.75 -17.18
C PHE A 75 5.63 16.53 -17.58
N ARG A 76 5.88 16.02 -18.78
CA ARG A 76 5.27 14.80 -19.30
C ARG A 76 6.32 13.93 -19.96
N ILE A 77 6.17 12.61 -19.82
CA ILE A 77 7.00 11.61 -20.48
C ILE A 77 6.15 10.41 -20.85
N MET A 78 6.37 9.82 -22.03
CA MET A 78 5.63 8.62 -22.45
C MET A 78 6.10 7.41 -21.65
N LEU A 79 5.14 6.61 -21.16
CA LEU A 79 5.42 5.31 -20.55
C LEU A 79 5.46 4.24 -21.63
N PRO A 80 6.30 3.21 -21.47
CA PRO A 80 6.25 2.00 -22.27
C PRO A 80 4.88 1.30 -22.18
N THR A 81 4.61 0.42 -23.14
CA THR A 81 3.37 -0.37 -23.18
C THR A 81 3.36 -1.56 -22.23
N VAL A 82 4.43 -1.76 -21.45
CA VAL A 82 4.56 -2.85 -20.47
C VAL A 82 3.57 -2.62 -19.32
N PRO A 83 2.62 -3.53 -19.10
CA PRO A 83 1.66 -3.41 -18.01
C PRO A 83 2.30 -3.78 -16.67
N ARG A 84 1.68 -3.34 -15.56
CA ARG A 84 2.06 -3.67 -14.18
C ARG A 84 3.57 -3.48 -13.92
N HIS A 85 4.08 -2.32 -14.28
CA HIS A 85 5.49 -2.00 -14.18
C HIS A 85 5.73 -0.68 -13.45
N GLY A 86 6.73 -0.67 -12.56
CA GLY A 86 7.17 0.53 -11.85
C GLY A 86 8.42 1.12 -12.49
N TYR A 87 8.45 2.44 -12.61
CA TYR A 87 9.57 3.18 -13.19
C TYR A 87 10.08 4.25 -12.24
N GLY A 88 11.39 4.51 -12.28
CA GLY A 88 11.99 5.71 -11.74
C GLY A 88 11.84 6.89 -12.71
N LEU A 89 11.71 8.09 -12.16
CA LEU A 89 11.79 9.33 -12.91
C LEU A 89 12.87 10.22 -12.30
N ARG A 90 13.75 10.75 -13.13
CA ARG A 90 14.82 11.67 -12.74
C ARG A 90 14.71 12.94 -13.54
N LEU A 91 14.52 14.07 -12.87
CA LEU A 91 14.58 15.40 -13.47
C LEU A 91 15.89 16.06 -13.10
N THR A 92 16.67 16.44 -14.10
CA THR A 92 17.92 17.19 -13.95
C THR A 92 17.74 18.57 -14.56
N LEU A 93 18.07 19.63 -13.82
CA LEU A 93 18.15 20.98 -14.31
C LEU A 93 19.62 21.32 -14.59
N GLU A 94 19.93 21.70 -15.81
CA GLU A 94 21.30 21.87 -16.31
C GLU A 94 21.52 23.28 -16.91
N ARG A 95 22.76 23.78 -16.79
CA ARG A 95 23.20 25.01 -17.47
C ARG A 95 24.60 24.80 -18.00
N GLY A 96 24.79 25.00 -19.30
CA GLY A 96 26.10 24.78 -19.93
C GLY A 96 26.66 23.36 -19.79
N GLY A 97 25.78 22.35 -19.72
CA GLY A 97 26.16 20.95 -19.52
C GLY A 97 26.38 20.55 -18.04
N ALA A 98 26.42 21.49 -17.10
CA ALA A 98 26.56 21.21 -15.67
C ALA A 98 25.19 21.05 -15.00
N ALA A 99 25.02 19.98 -14.20
CA ALA A 99 23.83 19.75 -13.40
C ALA A 99 23.78 20.74 -12.22
N LEU A 100 22.71 21.51 -12.12
CA LEU A 100 22.48 22.47 -11.03
C LEU A 100 21.60 21.89 -9.93
N ALA A 101 20.62 21.08 -10.28
CA ALA A 101 19.75 20.39 -9.32
C ALA A 101 19.19 19.10 -9.95
N CYS A 102 18.93 18.11 -9.09
CA CYS A 102 18.31 16.85 -9.47
C CYS A 102 17.18 16.52 -8.49
N GLY A 103 16.11 15.93 -9.03
CA GLY A 103 15.00 15.41 -8.22
C GLY A 103 14.46 14.13 -8.82
N THR A 104 14.00 13.22 -7.97
CA THR A 104 13.52 11.90 -8.39
C THR A 104 12.14 11.59 -7.83
N CYS A 105 11.37 10.80 -8.56
CA CYS A 105 10.15 10.18 -8.06
C CYS A 105 9.93 8.80 -8.70
N ALA A 106 8.79 8.18 -8.40
CA ALA A 106 8.36 6.93 -9.00
C ALA A 106 7.03 7.11 -9.73
N VAL A 107 6.80 6.31 -10.76
CA VAL A 107 5.50 6.18 -11.43
C VAL A 107 5.22 4.72 -11.76
N GLU A 108 3.95 4.38 -11.90
CA GLU A 108 3.51 3.04 -12.27
C GLU A 108 2.67 3.06 -13.54
N ALA A 109 2.91 2.05 -14.39
CA ALA A 109 2.09 1.73 -15.55
C ALA A 109 1.15 0.58 -15.19
N LEU A 110 -0.16 0.88 -14.98
CA LEU A 110 -1.17 -0.07 -14.51
C LEU A 110 -2.40 -0.06 -15.42
N ALA A 111 -3.06 -1.22 -15.55
CA ALA A 111 -4.38 -1.31 -16.15
C ALA A 111 -5.47 -0.75 -15.22
N GLY A 112 -5.24 -0.81 -13.90
CA GLY A 112 -6.12 -0.27 -12.88
C GLY A 112 -5.53 -0.36 -11.47
N TRP A 113 -6.19 0.27 -10.49
CA TRP A 113 -5.74 0.32 -9.11
C TRP A 113 -5.54 -1.07 -8.47
N TRP A 114 -6.28 -2.08 -8.91
CA TRP A 114 -6.23 -3.46 -8.39
C TRP A 114 -4.92 -4.19 -8.67
N GLU A 115 -4.12 -3.71 -9.62
CA GLU A 115 -2.79 -4.28 -9.88
C GLU A 115 -1.74 -3.86 -8.84
N SER A 116 -1.98 -2.71 -8.19
CA SER A 116 -1.09 -2.16 -7.14
C SER A 116 -1.92 -1.42 -6.09
N PRO A 117 -2.70 -2.15 -5.25
CA PRO A 117 -3.66 -1.58 -4.31
C PRO A 117 -2.98 -1.00 -3.06
N ARG A 118 -2.29 0.14 -3.19
CA ARG A 118 -1.83 0.90 -2.03
C ARG A 118 -3.01 1.61 -1.40
N HIS A 119 -3.47 1.01 -0.34
CA HIS A 119 -4.73 1.29 0.31
C HIS A 119 -4.57 2.34 1.40
N ALA A 120 -5.46 3.34 1.42
CA ALA A 120 -5.64 4.26 2.53
C ALA A 120 -7.11 4.32 2.93
N VAL A 121 -7.39 4.94 4.07
CA VAL A 121 -8.74 5.04 4.63
C VAL A 121 -9.12 6.49 4.86
N LEU A 122 -10.36 6.84 4.58
CA LEU A 122 -11.03 8.07 5.00
C LEU A 122 -12.11 7.73 6.02
N THR A 123 -12.16 8.48 7.11
CA THR A 123 -13.09 8.26 8.23
C THR A 123 -13.85 9.53 8.64
N ASP A 124 -13.35 10.72 8.29
CA ASP A 124 -13.97 12.00 8.64
C ASP A 124 -14.75 12.62 7.47
N PHE A 125 -16.08 12.56 7.56
CA PHE A 125 -17.01 13.10 6.56
C PHE A 125 -17.83 14.28 7.09
N ARG A 126 -17.34 15.01 8.10
CA ARG A 126 -18.09 16.11 8.74
C ARG A 126 -18.23 17.34 7.85
N ALA A 127 -17.24 17.65 7.00
CA ALA A 127 -17.24 18.88 6.19
C ALA A 127 -16.58 18.70 4.82
N SER A 128 -17.31 19.06 3.77
CA SER A 128 -16.85 18.95 2.37
C SER A 128 -15.65 19.86 2.03
N ARG A 129 -15.56 21.03 2.65
CA ARG A 129 -14.51 22.04 2.35
C ARG A 129 -13.07 21.56 2.56
N TRP A 130 -12.86 20.55 3.42
CA TRP A 130 -11.52 19.99 3.70
C TRP A 130 -11.17 18.79 2.80
N MET A 131 -12.16 18.16 2.20
CA MET A 131 -12.02 16.86 1.57
C MET A 131 -11.02 16.87 0.41
N ALA A 132 -11.08 17.87 -0.45
CA ALA A 132 -10.12 18.00 -1.56
C ALA A 132 -8.66 18.15 -1.07
N ALA A 133 -8.44 18.86 0.03
CA ALA A 133 -7.11 19.01 0.62
C ALA A 133 -6.63 17.69 1.25
N THR A 134 -7.51 17.00 1.96
CA THR A 134 -7.24 15.69 2.58
C THR A 134 -6.86 14.66 1.53
N VAL A 135 -7.64 14.52 0.46
CA VAL A 135 -7.34 13.59 -0.64
C VAL A 135 -6.00 13.91 -1.32
N ARG A 136 -5.71 15.19 -1.58
CA ARG A 136 -4.42 15.58 -2.17
C ARG A 136 -3.21 15.17 -1.33
N ARG A 137 -3.35 15.04 -0.01
CA ARG A 137 -2.27 14.58 0.89
C ARG A 137 -1.91 13.11 0.72
N PHE A 138 -2.73 12.31 0.02
CA PHE A 138 -2.38 10.95 -0.36
C PHE A 138 -1.39 10.85 -1.54
N ALA A 139 -1.26 11.90 -2.37
CA ALA A 139 -0.40 11.86 -3.55
C ALA A 139 1.07 11.52 -3.24
N PRO A 140 1.73 12.09 -2.20
CA PRO A 140 3.12 11.75 -1.87
C PRO A 140 3.30 10.31 -1.37
N TRP A 141 2.20 9.60 -1.05
CA TRP A 141 2.19 8.22 -0.59
C TRP A 141 1.92 7.22 -1.72
N HIS A 142 1.75 7.67 -2.94
CA HIS A 142 1.37 6.80 -4.07
C HIS A 142 0.11 5.96 -3.81
N VAL A 143 -0.84 6.46 -3.02
CA VAL A 143 -2.11 5.79 -2.74
C VAL A 143 -2.89 5.64 -4.04
N THR A 144 -3.33 4.42 -4.34
CA THR A 144 -4.07 4.09 -5.57
C THR A 144 -5.56 3.87 -5.31
N VAL A 145 -5.91 3.55 -4.07
CA VAL A 145 -7.29 3.27 -3.65
C VAL A 145 -7.53 3.77 -2.23
N VAL A 146 -8.71 4.36 -2.02
CA VAL A 146 -9.16 4.86 -0.71
C VAL A 146 -10.48 4.21 -0.34
N GLN A 147 -10.54 3.63 0.83
CA GLN A 147 -11.76 3.12 1.46
C GLN A 147 -12.42 4.24 2.26
N PHE A 148 -13.69 4.45 2.04
CA PHE A 148 -14.54 5.34 2.82
C PHE A 148 -15.19 4.52 3.93
N TYR A 149 -14.66 4.61 5.14
CA TYR A 149 -15.06 3.79 6.28
C TYR A 149 -16.27 4.38 6.99
N ASP A 150 -17.35 3.60 7.13
CA ASP A 150 -18.61 4.01 7.79
C ASP A 150 -19.15 5.37 7.31
N TRP A 151 -19.21 5.53 6.02
CA TRP A 151 -19.69 6.75 5.35
C TRP A 151 -21.21 6.82 5.23
N MET A 152 -21.92 5.68 5.43
CA MET A 152 -23.34 5.49 5.17
C MET A 152 -24.21 5.89 6.36
N TYR A 153 -25.51 6.04 6.12
CA TYR A 153 -26.50 6.33 7.14
C TYR A 153 -26.69 5.13 8.10
N ARG A 154 -26.97 3.94 7.51
CA ARG A 154 -27.13 2.66 8.20
C ARG A 154 -26.59 1.55 7.31
N HIS A 155 -26.25 0.41 7.89
CA HIS A 155 -25.76 -0.73 7.14
C HIS A 155 -26.84 -1.38 6.26
N TYR A 156 -28.12 -1.24 6.62
CA TYR A 156 -29.24 -1.70 5.81
C TYR A 156 -29.78 -0.62 4.84
N ARG A 157 -29.32 0.63 4.97
CA ARG A 157 -29.75 1.77 4.14
C ARG A 157 -28.64 2.81 4.05
N TYR A 158 -27.90 2.81 2.96
CA TYR A 158 -26.71 3.65 2.82
C TYR A 158 -27.02 5.14 2.66
N ALA A 159 -28.02 5.46 1.82
CA ALA A 159 -28.48 6.84 1.67
C ALA A 159 -29.40 7.24 2.84
N SER A 160 -29.11 8.39 3.44
CA SER A 160 -30.00 8.97 4.46
C SER A 160 -31.37 9.28 3.85
N PRO A 161 -32.48 9.01 4.58
CA PRO A 161 -33.81 9.45 4.16
C PRO A 161 -34.03 10.96 4.31
N HIS A 162 -33.11 11.64 5.00
CA HIS A 162 -33.19 13.06 5.29
C HIS A 162 -32.12 13.83 4.50
N ASP A 163 -32.45 15.04 4.09
CA ASP A 163 -31.48 15.95 3.51
C ASP A 163 -30.49 16.45 4.56
N GLY A 164 -29.28 16.74 4.11
CA GLY A 164 -28.23 17.31 4.98
C GLY A 164 -27.38 16.27 5.71
N THR A 165 -26.86 16.69 6.88
CA THR A 165 -26.00 15.83 7.70
C THR A 165 -26.83 14.91 8.57
N PHE A 166 -26.31 13.70 8.80
CA PHE A 166 -26.93 12.70 9.69
C PHE A 166 -25.91 12.17 10.71
N ARG A 167 -26.40 11.35 11.64
CA ARG A 167 -25.55 10.51 12.48
C ARG A 167 -25.58 9.08 11.95
N ASP A 168 -24.39 8.50 11.78
CA ASP A 168 -24.25 7.08 11.42
C ASP A 168 -24.65 6.15 12.58
N ALA A 169 -24.49 4.84 12.38
CA ALA A 169 -24.82 3.83 13.39
C ALA A 169 -24.01 3.97 14.69
N LEU A 170 -22.82 4.57 14.61
CA LEU A 170 -21.92 4.81 15.76
C LEU A 170 -22.01 6.25 16.32
N GLY A 171 -23.04 7.02 15.90
CA GLY A 171 -23.28 8.38 16.38
C GLY A 171 -22.41 9.48 15.77
N ARG A 172 -21.54 9.17 14.81
CA ARG A 172 -20.67 10.15 14.16
C ARG A 172 -21.45 11.01 13.16
N ARG A 173 -21.05 12.27 13.02
CA ARG A 173 -21.66 13.17 12.02
C ARG A 173 -21.10 12.91 10.63
N VAL A 174 -21.97 12.63 9.68
CA VAL A 174 -21.65 12.41 8.27
C VAL A 174 -22.42 13.39 7.39
N SER A 175 -21.73 14.01 6.46
CA SER A 175 -22.29 14.87 5.42
C SER A 175 -22.22 14.15 4.07
N PRO A 176 -23.35 13.85 3.42
CA PRO A 176 -23.35 13.30 2.06
C PRO A 176 -22.59 14.17 1.03
N ALA A 177 -22.59 15.49 1.25
CA ALA A 177 -21.81 16.41 0.42
C ALA A 177 -20.30 16.21 0.59
N ALA A 178 -19.83 15.91 1.83
CA ALA A 178 -18.43 15.59 2.08
C ALA A 178 -18.02 14.25 1.44
N VAL A 179 -18.88 13.24 1.52
CA VAL A 179 -18.66 11.94 0.86
C VAL A 179 -18.54 12.12 -0.66
N ARG A 180 -19.50 12.80 -1.31
CA ARG A 180 -19.44 13.07 -2.77
C ARG A 180 -18.22 13.88 -3.16
N GLU A 181 -17.84 14.90 -2.38
CA GLU A 181 -16.62 15.69 -2.62
C GLU A 181 -15.36 14.84 -2.47
N GLY A 182 -15.31 13.94 -1.50
CA GLY A 182 -14.22 12.99 -1.33
C GLY A 182 -14.06 12.08 -2.55
N VAL A 183 -15.14 11.47 -3.02
CA VAL A 183 -15.14 10.61 -4.23
C VAL A 183 -14.68 11.42 -5.45
N ARG A 184 -15.21 12.62 -5.67
CA ARG A 184 -14.81 13.50 -6.78
C ARG A 184 -13.33 13.85 -6.70
N SER A 185 -12.83 14.17 -5.51
CA SER A 185 -11.42 14.52 -5.29
C SER A 185 -10.48 13.34 -5.51
N CYS A 186 -10.90 12.11 -5.14
CA CYS A 186 -10.19 10.88 -5.48
C CYS A 186 -10.06 10.72 -7.00
N HIS A 187 -11.15 10.86 -7.75
CA HIS A 187 -11.16 10.76 -9.21
C HIS A 187 -10.27 11.81 -9.89
N GLN A 188 -10.32 13.07 -9.41
CA GLN A 188 -9.43 14.13 -9.90
C GLN A 188 -7.96 13.81 -9.68
N SER A 189 -7.65 13.14 -8.57
CA SER A 189 -6.30 12.71 -8.20
C SER A 189 -5.89 11.37 -8.85
N GLY A 190 -6.77 10.69 -9.59
CA GLY A 190 -6.52 9.37 -10.19
C GLY A 190 -6.49 8.23 -9.16
N ILE A 191 -7.15 8.44 -8.02
CA ILE A 191 -7.31 7.47 -6.93
C ILE A 191 -8.70 6.85 -7.04
N ALA A 192 -8.83 5.54 -6.84
CA ALA A 192 -10.13 4.88 -6.76
C ALA A 192 -10.75 5.08 -5.36
N ALA A 193 -12.06 5.25 -5.32
CA ALA A 193 -12.84 5.38 -4.10
C ALA A 193 -13.71 4.13 -3.90
N LEU A 194 -13.53 3.39 -2.79
CA LEU A 194 -14.35 2.24 -2.43
C LEU A 194 -15.29 2.58 -1.27
N ALA A 195 -16.56 2.23 -1.44
CA ALA A 195 -17.52 2.27 -0.36
C ALA A 195 -17.26 1.12 0.62
N TYR A 196 -17.13 1.39 1.91
CA TYR A 196 -17.24 0.36 2.94
C TYR A 196 -18.66 -0.20 2.97
N GLY A 197 -18.80 -1.50 3.21
CA GLY A 197 -20.08 -2.14 3.42
C GLY A 197 -19.94 -3.46 4.18
N SER A 198 -20.53 -3.55 5.35
CA SER A 198 -20.67 -4.83 6.07
C SER A 198 -21.52 -5.79 5.25
N VAL A 199 -21.14 -7.08 5.23
CA VAL A 199 -21.87 -8.09 4.44
C VAL A 199 -23.14 -8.60 5.15
N TYR A 200 -23.16 -8.60 6.47
CA TYR A 200 -24.25 -9.19 7.23
C TYR A 200 -24.64 -8.42 8.50
N GLY A 201 -23.96 -7.30 8.80
CA GLY A 201 -24.29 -6.52 9.99
C GLY A 201 -25.45 -5.57 9.72
N ALA A 202 -26.51 -5.65 10.52
CA ALA A 202 -27.61 -4.71 10.52
C ALA A 202 -27.89 -4.20 11.93
N GLU A 203 -28.35 -2.95 12.02
CA GLU A 203 -28.72 -2.34 13.30
C GLU A 203 -29.99 -2.99 13.90
N ARG A 204 -30.14 -2.86 15.21
CA ARG A 204 -31.24 -3.43 15.98
C ARG A 204 -32.61 -3.09 15.37
N GLU A 205 -32.84 -1.84 14.99
CA GLU A 205 -34.10 -1.39 14.39
C GLU A 205 -34.51 -2.15 13.13
N TYR A 206 -33.51 -2.59 12.33
CA TYR A 206 -33.78 -3.40 11.15
C TYR A 206 -34.16 -4.82 11.51
N VAL A 207 -33.39 -5.48 12.37
CA VAL A 207 -33.63 -6.89 12.70
C VAL A 207 -34.87 -7.08 13.59
N ASP A 208 -35.28 -6.06 14.35
CA ASP A 208 -36.55 -6.08 15.06
C ASP A 208 -37.77 -6.00 14.14
N ALA A 209 -37.62 -5.25 13.02
CA ALA A 209 -38.66 -5.18 11.97
C ALA A 209 -38.62 -6.41 11.01
N HIS A 210 -37.52 -7.16 10.98
CA HIS A 210 -37.30 -8.32 10.10
C HIS A 210 -36.72 -9.51 10.88
N PRO A 211 -37.44 -10.06 11.90
CA PRO A 211 -36.91 -11.08 12.80
C PRO A 211 -36.55 -12.39 12.09
N ASP A 212 -37.18 -12.70 10.97
CA ASP A 212 -36.95 -13.85 10.10
C ASP A 212 -35.65 -13.75 9.29
N GLU A 213 -35.06 -12.57 9.20
CA GLU A 213 -33.76 -12.36 8.56
C GLU A 213 -32.56 -12.45 9.53
N ARG A 214 -32.80 -12.59 10.83
CA ARG A 214 -31.75 -12.84 11.83
C ARG A 214 -31.15 -14.21 11.67
N VAL A 215 -29.90 -14.34 12.09
CA VAL A 215 -29.24 -15.63 12.26
C VAL A 215 -28.79 -15.82 13.71
N PHE A 216 -28.69 -17.07 14.09
CA PHE A 216 -28.51 -17.50 15.46
C PHE A 216 -27.32 -18.47 15.55
N ASP A 217 -26.81 -18.67 16.75
CA ASP A 217 -25.94 -19.79 17.06
C ASP A 217 -26.76 -21.11 17.23
N GLU A 218 -26.08 -22.19 17.54
CA GLU A 218 -26.73 -23.49 17.74
C GLU A 218 -27.62 -23.56 18.98
N ALA A 219 -27.44 -22.67 19.94
CA ALA A 219 -28.27 -22.54 21.14
C ALA A 219 -29.50 -21.63 20.93
N GLY A 220 -29.67 -21.05 19.75
CA GLY A 220 -30.74 -20.14 19.41
C GLY A 220 -30.51 -18.70 19.89
N VAL A 221 -29.29 -18.32 20.25
CA VAL A 221 -28.93 -16.96 20.62
C VAL A 221 -28.64 -16.16 19.35
N PRO A 222 -29.24 -14.96 19.17
CA PRO A 222 -28.98 -14.11 18.03
C PRO A 222 -27.49 -13.74 17.91
N LEU A 223 -26.90 -13.95 16.75
CA LEU A 223 -25.53 -13.57 16.49
C LEU A 223 -25.40 -12.06 16.30
N SER A 224 -24.43 -11.44 16.97
CA SER A 224 -24.20 -9.98 16.92
C SER A 224 -22.74 -9.62 17.13
N LEU A 225 -22.36 -8.42 16.67
CA LEU A 225 -21.13 -7.74 17.06
C LEU A 225 -21.49 -6.67 18.10
N GLY A 226 -21.24 -6.98 19.35
CA GLY A 226 -21.72 -6.18 20.48
C GLY A 226 -23.25 -6.08 20.47
N ASP A 227 -23.78 -4.97 21.01
CA ASP A 227 -25.22 -4.71 21.05
C ASP A 227 -25.72 -3.87 19.84
N THR A 228 -24.85 -3.57 18.89
CA THR A 228 -25.14 -2.62 17.80
C THR A 228 -25.51 -3.32 16.49
N PHE A 229 -24.75 -4.34 16.09
CA PHE A 229 -24.90 -4.96 14.79
C PHE A 229 -25.25 -6.44 14.92
N PHE A 230 -26.38 -6.82 14.36
CA PHE A 230 -26.88 -8.20 14.35
C PHE A 230 -26.59 -8.83 12.99
N LEU A 231 -26.19 -10.10 13.00
CA LEU A 231 -25.91 -10.84 11.77
C LEU A 231 -27.21 -11.28 11.11
N THR A 232 -27.19 -11.25 9.79
CA THR A 232 -28.37 -11.50 8.94
C THR A 232 -28.13 -12.61 7.93
N ASP A 233 -29.21 -13.18 7.40
CA ASP A 233 -29.19 -14.31 6.46
C ASP A 233 -28.58 -13.91 5.10
N LEU A 234 -27.43 -14.49 4.77
CA LEU A 234 -26.71 -14.31 3.50
C LEU A 234 -27.04 -15.36 2.44
N ARG A 235 -27.93 -16.31 2.71
CA ARG A 235 -28.28 -17.35 1.73
C ARG A 235 -28.78 -16.72 0.43
N PRO A 236 -28.57 -17.39 -0.73
CA PRO A 236 -29.10 -16.96 -2.00
C PRO A 236 -30.62 -16.69 -1.90
N ARG A 237 -31.08 -15.60 -2.49
CA ARG A 237 -32.50 -15.14 -2.47
C ARG A 237 -33.04 -14.69 -1.11
N SER A 238 -32.26 -14.65 -0.04
CA SER A 238 -32.71 -14.00 1.21
C SER A 238 -33.06 -12.53 0.98
N PRO A 239 -34.02 -11.96 1.72
CA PRO A 239 -34.36 -10.54 1.55
C PRO A 239 -33.17 -9.64 1.90
N TRP A 240 -32.40 -9.96 2.94
CA TRP A 240 -31.18 -9.24 3.30
C TRP A 240 -30.17 -9.20 2.16
N ARG A 241 -29.79 -10.35 1.58
CA ARG A 241 -28.82 -10.40 0.47
C ARG A 241 -29.27 -9.54 -0.71
N ARG A 242 -30.54 -9.57 -1.08
CA ARG A 242 -31.09 -8.73 -2.13
C ARG A 242 -31.02 -7.24 -1.80
N ARG A 243 -31.29 -6.87 -0.53
CA ARG A 243 -31.19 -5.49 -0.03
C ARG A 243 -29.74 -5.03 -0.10
N LEU A 244 -28.82 -5.77 0.49
CA LEU A 244 -27.38 -5.47 0.50
C LEU A 244 -26.84 -5.19 -0.89
N LEU A 245 -27.16 -6.04 -1.86
CA LEU A 245 -26.72 -5.88 -3.24
C LEU A 245 -27.32 -4.63 -3.93
N ARG A 246 -28.53 -4.21 -3.53
CA ARG A 246 -29.11 -2.93 -3.99
C ARG A 246 -28.37 -1.74 -3.38
N GLU A 247 -28.05 -1.79 -2.10
CA GLU A 247 -27.28 -0.73 -1.42
C GLU A 247 -25.88 -0.57 -2.04
N TYR A 248 -25.18 -1.67 -2.33
CA TYR A 248 -23.90 -1.64 -3.03
C TYR A 248 -23.99 -0.98 -4.42
N ALA A 249 -24.98 -1.36 -5.20
CA ALA A 249 -25.23 -0.75 -6.51
C ALA A 249 -25.60 0.74 -6.37
N GLY A 250 -26.41 1.08 -5.35
CA GLY A 250 -26.78 2.45 -4.99
C GLY A 250 -25.56 3.31 -4.64
N ALA A 251 -24.68 2.81 -3.80
CA ALA A 251 -23.43 3.50 -3.43
C ALA A 251 -22.64 3.91 -4.68
N CYS A 252 -22.45 2.98 -5.60
CA CYS A 252 -21.72 3.23 -6.84
C CYS A 252 -22.46 4.15 -7.81
N ARG A 253 -23.81 4.10 -7.86
CA ARG A 253 -24.61 4.94 -8.75
C ARG A 253 -24.76 6.37 -8.24
N ASP A 254 -25.10 6.52 -6.94
CA ASP A 254 -25.59 7.77 -6.37
C ASP A 254 -24.47 8.62 -5.75
N PHE A 255 -23.40 7.97 -5.30
CA PHE A 255 -22.21 8.64 -4.75
C PHE A 255 -21.00 8.59 -5.69
N GLY A 256 -21.02 7.72 -6.70
CA GLY A 256 -19.95 7.63 -7.70
C GLY A 256 -18.78 6.73 -7.33
N PHE A 257 -18.90 5.87 -6.31
CA PHE A 257 -17.83 4.95 -5.92
C PHE A 257 -17.40 4.01 -7.06
N ASP A 258 -16.12 3.65 -7.06
CA ASP A 258 -15.50 2.73 -8.01
C ASP A 258 -15.64 1.26 -7.62
N GLY A 259 -16.34 1.00 -6.53
CA GLY A 259 -16.59 -0.35 -6.03
C GLY A 259 -16.92 -0.36 -4.55
N VAL A 260 -16.92 -1.56 -4.00
CA VAL A 260 -17.27 -1.81 -2.60
C VAL A 260 -16.16 -2.62 -1.93
N HIS A 261 -15.80 -2.22 -0.72
CA HIS A 261 -15.04 -3.01 0.22
C HIS A 261 -16.02 -3.72 1.14
N MET A 262 -16.23 -5.01 0.88
CA MET A 262 -17.12 -5.89 1.63
C MET A 262 -16.40 -6.35 2.90
N ASP A 263 -16.96 -6.04 4.05
CA ASP A 263 -16.36 -6.32 5.33
C ASP A 263 -17.12 -7.39 6.12
N THR A 264 -16.38 -8.20 6.87
CA THR A 264 -16.89 -9.26 7.76
C THR A 264 -16.33 -9.09 9.16
N TYR A 265 -16.89 -9.84 10.11
CA TYR A 265 -16.38 -9.85 11.50
C TYR A 265 -15.45 -11.06 11.77
N GLY A 266 -15.21 -11.90 10.76
CA GLY A 266 -14.36 -13.10 10.87
C GLY A 266 -15.01 -14.27 11.61
N GLN A 267 -15.74 -14.01 12.65
CA GLN A 267 -16.49 -14.97 13.46
C GLN A 267 -17.96 -14.54 13.58
N PRO A 268 -18.91 -15.47 13.76
CA PRO A 268 -18.76 -16.93 13.71
C PRO A 268 -18.63 -17.46 12.28
N HIS A 269 -18.16 -18.70 12.13
CA HIS A 269 -18.08 -19.36 10.79
C HIS A 269 -19.40 -20.03 10.38
N HIS A 270 -20.27 -20.32 11.33
CA HIS A 270 -21.53 -21.04 11.14
C HIS A 270 -22.68 -20.23 11.71
N ALA A 271 -23.86 -20.42 11.15
CA ALA A 271 -25.09 -19.83 11.67
C ALA A 271 -26.29 -20.74 11.41
N VAL A 272 -27.36 -20.48 12.16
CA VAL A 272 -28.68 -21.09 12.00
C VAL A 272 -29.66 -19.98 11.68
N THR A 273 -30.48 -20.14 10.68
CA THR A 273 -31.54 -19.17 10.34
C THR A 273 -32.78 -19.36 11.21
N ALA A 274 -33.71 -18.43 11.19
CA ALA A 274 -34.96 -18.50 11.94
C ALA A 274 -35.80 -19.75 11.59
N ASP A 275 -35.68 -20.28 10.35
CA ASP A 275 -36.32 -21.53 9.93
C ASP A 275 -35.54 -22.80 10.32
N GLY A 276 -34.46 -22.69 11.10
CA GLY A 276 -33.64 -23.81 11.58
C GLY A 276 -32.60 -24.32 10.56
N THR A 277 -32.47 -23.69 9.39
CA THR A 277 -31.47 -24.12 8.40
C THR A 277 -30.06 -23.73 8.84
N ARG A 278 -29.15 -24.71 8.89
CA ARG A 278 -27.73 -24.48 9.20
C ARG A 278 -26.94 -24.20 7.93
N PHE A 279 -25.98 -23.28 8.02
CA PHE A 279 -25.06 -22.96 6.91
C PHE A 279 -23.70 -22.50 7.42
N ARG A 280 -22.70 -22.54 6.49
CA ARG A 280 -21.38 -21.96 6.71
C ARG A 280 -21.26 -20.68 5.89
N PHE A 281 -20.76 -19.62 6.48
CA PHE A 281 -20.59 -18.34 5.78
C PHE A 281 -19.63 -18.46 4.59
N GLU A 282 -18.56 -19.26 4.71
CA GLU A 282 -17.59 -19.45 3.62
C GLU A 282 -18.19 -20.03 2.34
N ASP A 283 -19.27 -20.82 2.44
CA ASP A 283 -19.96 -21.37 1.27
C ASP A 283 -20.78 -20.32 0.53
N LEU A 284 -21.13 -19.22 1.20
CA LEU A 284 -21.98 -18.15 0.67
C LEU A 284 -21.20 -16.97 0.06
N TYR A 285 -19.98 -16.69 0.57
CA TYR A 285 -19.21 -15.52 0.17
C TYR A 285 -18.80 -15.49 -1.30
N PRO A 286 -18.33 -16.58 -1.94
CA PRO A 286 -17.98 -16.54 -3.37
C PRO A 286 -19.15 -16.10 -4.26
N GLY A 287 -20.32 -16.70 -4.03
CA GLY A 287 -21.53 -16.34 -4.78
C GLY A 287 -22.02 -14.90 -4.49
N LEU A 288 -21.87 -14.41 -3.25
CA LEU A 288 -22.19 -13.02 -2.90
C LEU A 288 -21.24 -12.03 -3.62
N ILE A 289 -19.94 -12.32 -3.64
CA ILE A 289 -18.93 -11.51 -4.33
C ILE A 289 -19.20 -11.49 -5.83
N GLU A 290 -19.54 -12.64 -6.42
CA GLU A 290 -19.89 -12.75 -7.84
C GLU A 290 -21.12 -11.93 -8.21
N GLU A 291 -22.20 -12.04 -7.44
CA GLU A 291 -23.41 -11.24 -7.64
C GLU A 291 -23.12 -9.73 -7.48
N ALA A 292 -22.34 -9.35 -6.46
CA ALA A 292 -21.94 -7.96 -6.26
C ALA A 292 -21.12 -7.46 -7.46
N ALA A 293 -20.10 -8.19 -7.88
CA ALA A 293 -19.27 -7.85 -9.03
C ALA A 293 -20.11 -7.73 -10.32
N GLY A 294 -21.02 -8.68 -10.56
CA GLY A 294 -21.93 -8.65 -11.70
C GLY A 294 -22.81 -7.40 -11.73
N ARG A 295 -23.39 -6.99 -10.58
CA ARG A 295 -24.18 -5.76 -10.47
C ARG A 295 -23.39 -4.48 -10.70
N LEU A 296 -22.09 -4.48 -10.36
CA LEU A 296 -21.22 -3.33 -10.55
C LEU A 296 -20.59 -3.27 -11.95
N ALA A 297 -20.60 -4.36 -12.71
CA ALA A 297 -19.97 -4.48 -14.03
C ALA A 297 -20.50 -3.53 -15.11
N SER A 298 -21.68 -2.91 -14.89
CA SER A 298 -22.27 -1.93 -15.81
C SER A 298 -21.37 -0.72 -16.12
N ARG A 299 -20.36 -0.48 -15.33
CA ARG A 299 -19.32 0.53 -15.56
C ARG A 299 -17.94 -0.08 -15.47
N ALA A 300 -17.16 0.04 -16.54
CA ALA A 300 -15.79 -0.46 -16.59
C ALA A 300 -14.94 0.09 -15.45
N GLY A 301 -14.17 -0.78 -14.79
CA GLY A 301 -13.25 -0.40 -13.69
C GLY A 301 -13.84 -0.52 -12.29
N ARG A 302 -15.14 -0.71 -12.12
CA ARG A 302 -15.74 -1.01 -10.82
C ARG A 302 -15.35 -2.41 -10.35
N ARG A 303 -15.02 -2.53 -9.06
CA ARG A 303 -14.51 -3.78 -8.49
C ARG A 303 -15.06 -3.99 -7.07
N VAL A 304 -14.99 -5.24 -6.64
CA VAL A 304 -15.30 -5.66 -5.27
C VAL A 304 -13.99 -6.06 -4.58
N LEU A 305 -13.81 -5.61 -3.36
CA LEU A 305 -12.77 -6.06 -2.45
C LEU A 305 -13.46 -6.74 -1.26
N PHE A 306 -12.92 -7.86 -0.77
CA PHE A 306 -13.51 -8.60 0.34
C PHE A 306 -12.48 -8.77 1.46
N ASN A 307 -12.86 -8.44 2.70
CA ASN A 307 -12.00 -8.60 3.86
C ASN A 307 -12.04 -10.02 4.41
N CYS A 308 -10.91 -10.72 4.35
CA CYS A 308 -10.69 -11.99 5.01
C CYS A 308 -10.14 -11.74 6.43
N VAL A 309 -11.03 -11.50 7.39
CA VAL A 309 -10.66 -11.24 8.79
C VAL A 309 -10.01 -12.48 9.41
N ALA A 310 -8.87 -12.32 10.05
CA ALA A 310 -8.02 -13.40 10.56
C ALA A 310 -7.66 -14.46 9.47
N GLY A 311 -7.62 -14.04 8.19
CA GLY A 311 -7.38 -14.91 7.06
C GLY A 311 -8.58 -15.76 6.61
N TYR A 312 -9.70 -15.69 7.29
CA TYR A 312 -10.91 -16.47 6.94
C TYR A 312 -11.87 -15.68 6.02
N PRO A 313 -12.42 -16.30 4.99
CA PRO A 313 -12.08 -17.59 4.39
C PRO A 313 -11.31 -17.41 3.07
N LEU A 314 -10.01 -17.17 3.15
CA LEU A 314 -9.17 -16.81 2.02
C LEU A 314 -9.33 -17.76 0.81
N ASP A 315 -9.32 -19.07 1.03
CA ASP A 315 -9.41 -20.07 -0.06
C ASP A 315 -10.74 -20.00 -0.82
N ALA A 316 -11.83 -19.70 -0.11
CA ALA A 316 -13.14 -19.51 -0.73
C ALA A 316 -13.17 -18.21 -1.56
N VAL A 317 -12.69 -17.11 -0.98
CA VAL A 317 -12.61 -15.79 -1.65
C VAL A 317 -11.66 -15.82 -2.83
N ALA A 318 -10.60 -16.62 -2.77
CA ALA A 318 -9.67 -16.80 -3.88
C ALA A 318 -10.33 -17.40 -5.15
N ARG A 319 -11.45 -18.09 -5.04
CA ARG A 319 -12.23 -18.60 -6.19
C ARG A 319 -13.22 -17.58 -6.77
N SER A 320 -13.40 -16.44 -6.12
CA SER A 320 -14.34 -15.39 -6.51
C SER A 320 -13.67 -14.30 -7.39
N PRO A 321 -14.42 -13.38 -8.03
CA PRO A 321 -13.88 -12.27 -8.80
C PRO A 321 -13.46 -11.06 -7.94
N ALA A 322 -13.06 -11.26 -6.68
CA ALA A 322 -12.50 -10.19 -5.86
C ALA A 322 -11.27 -9.55 -6.53
N ALA A 323 -11.15 -8.23 -6.46
CA ALA A 323 -10.15 -7.44 -7.18
C ALA A 323 -8.71 -7.70 -6.70
N ALA A 324 -8.55 -7.95 -5.41
CA ALA A 324 -7.32 -8.33 -4.74
C ALA A 324 -7.67 -9.26 -3.57
N LEU A 325 -6.68 -9.95 -3.02
CA LEU A 325 -6.83 -10.70 -1.78
C LEU A 325 -6.48 -9.78 -0.62
N TYR A 326 -7.48 -9.47 0.20
CA TYR A 326 -7.33 -8.60 1.34
C TYR A 326 -7.48 -9.42 2.62
N LEU A 327 -6.43 -9.40 3.45
CA LEU A 327 -6.35 -10.13 4.70
C LEU A 327 -6.15 -9.15 5.85
N GLU A 328 -6.99 -9.26 6.85
CA GLU A 328 -6.84 -8.54 8.10
C GLU A 328 -6.26 -9.48 9.15
N LEU A 329 -5.07 -9.14 9.67
CA LEU A 329 -4.36 -10.02 10.58
C LEU A 329 -4.73 -9.76 12.03
N TRP A 330 -5.08 -10.83 12.72
CA TRP A 330 -5.41 -10.87 14.14
C TRP A 330 -4.70 -12.04 14.83
N PRO A 331 -4.59 -12.05 16.16
CA PRO A 331 -4.09 -13.23 16.85
C PRO A 331 -4.80 -14.52 16.38
N PRO A 332 -4.05 -15.62 16.19
CA PRO A 332 -2.68 -15.88 16.62
C PRO A 332 -1.56 -15.41 15.66
N ALA A 333 -1.87 -14.75 14.54
CA ALA A 333 -0.90 -14.27 13.56
C ALA A 333 -0.16 -13.02 14.07
N VAL A 334 0.72 -13.17 15.06
CA VAL A 334 1.38 -12.06 15.77
C VAL A 334 2.86 -11.87 15.41
N ARG A 335 3.45 -12.77 14.60
CA ARG A 335 4.88 -12.75 14.26
C ARG A 335 5.10 -12.37 12.81
N TYR A 336 6.29 -11.86 12.48
CA TYR A 336 6.65 -11.56 11.09
C TYR A 336 6.53 -12.79 10.17
N ARG A 337 6.89 -13.99 10.67
CA ARG A 337 6.73 -15.25 9.91
C ARG A 337 5.27 -15.55 9.56
N ASP A 338 4.34 -15.20 10.44
CA ASP A 338 2.91 -15.42 10.20
C ASP A 338 2.42 -14.52 9.06
N VAL A 339 2.86 -13.26 9.05
CA VAL A 339 2.56 -12.30 7.97
C VAL A 339 3.05 -12.83 6.63
N VAL A 340 4.30 -13.31 6.59
CA VAL A 340 4.91 -13.84 5.36
C VAL A 340 4.21 -15.12 4.92
N ALA A 341 3.88 -16.02 5.86
CA ALA A 341 3.14 -17.26 5.57
C ALA A 341 1.76 -16.98 4.94
N TRP A 342 1.03 -15.97 5.44
CA TRP A 342 -0.24 -15.53 4.85
C TRP A 342 -0.07 -14.94 3.44
N ILE A 343 0.98 -14.14 3.21
CA ILE A 343 1.29 -13.61 1.86
C ILE A 343 1.61 -14.76 0.90
N GLU A 344 2.39 -15.74 1.33
CA GLU A 344 2.75 -16.90 0.51
C GLU A 344 1.54 -17.81 0.23
N HIS A 345 0.68 -18.03 1.23
CA HIS A 345 -0.57 -18.76 1.04
C HIS A 345 -1.48 -18.04 0.04
N ALA A 346 -1.71 -16.74 0.24
CA ALA A 346 -2.50 -15.93 -0.68
C ALA A 346 -1.95 -15.95 -2.11
N ARG A 347 -0.61 -15.95 -2.28
CA ARG A 347 0.02 -16.06 -3.59
C ARG A 347 -0.26 -17.39 -4.27
N ARG A 348 -0.23 -18.51 -3.51
CA ARG A 348 -0.52 -19.86 -4.05
C ARG A 348 -1.96 -19.98 -4.54
N VAL A 349 -2.92 -19.47 -3.77
CA VAL A 349 -4.36 -19.61 -4.09
C VAL A 349 -4.91 -18.48 -4.96
N GLY A 350 -4.21 -17.36 -5.07
CA GLY A 350 -4.74 -16.07 -5.51
C GLY A 350 -4.81 -15.82 -7.01
N ALA A 351 -4.44 -16.77 -7.88
CA ALA A 351 -4.54 -16.61 -9.34
C ALA A 351 -4.02 -15.24 -9.87
N ASN A 352 -2.80 -14.89 -9.52
CA ASN A 352 -2.11 -13.66 -9.97
C ASN A 352 -2.73 -12.33 -9.47
N ARG A 353 -3.43 -12.33 -8.35
CA ARG A 353 -3.96 -11.11 -7.74
C ARG A 353 -2.97 -10.47 -6.77
N ALA A 354 -3.12 -9.15 -6.59
CA ALA A 354 -2.41 -8.41 -5.55
C ALA A 354 -2.89 -8.84 -4.15
N ILE A 355 -1.99 -8.74 -3.15
CA ILE A 355 -2.24 -9.17 -1.77
C ILE A 355 -2.14 -7.94 -0.87
N VAL A 356 -3.22 -7.58 -0.19
CA VAL A 356 -3.27 -6.51 0.80
C VAL A 356 -3.29 -7.10 2.20
N ILE A 357 -2.44 -6.59 3.06
CA ILE A 357 -2.35 -6.98 4.47
C ILE A 357 -2.76 -5.78 5.33
N ALA A 358 -3.89 -5.89 6.00
CA ALA A 358 -4.28 -4.97 7.06
C ALA A 358 -3.72 -5.51 8.38
N ALA A 359 -2.80 -4.76 8.97
CA ALA A 359 -2.16 -5.11 10.24
C ALA A 359 -1.88 -3.83 11.01
N TYR A 360 -2.50 -3.67 12.15
CA TYR A 360 -2.54 -2.43 12.93
C TYR A 360 -1.46 -2.45 14.00
N ILE A 361 -0.83 -1.31 14.27
CA ILE A 361 0.23 -1.21 15.28
C ILE A 361 -0.34 -0.61 16.56
N SER A 362 -0.88 -1.47 17.45
CA SER A 362 -1.40 -1.07 18.74
C SER A 362 -0.31 -0.50 19.66
N ALA A 363 0.92 -0.96 19.52
CA ALA A 363 2.09 -0.41 20.21
C ALA A 363 2.24 1.11 19.99
N LEU A 364 1.79 1.65 18.85
CA LEU A 364 1.79 3.10 18.60
C LEU A 364 0.77 3.83 19.47
N ARG A 365 -0.40 3.24 19.74
CA ARG A 365 -1.39 3.76 20.67
C ARG A 365 -0.86 3.68 22.11
N ASP A 366 -0.32 2.53 22.49
CA ASP A 366 0.15 2.26 23.83
C ASP A 366 1.34 3.14 24.21
N SER A 367 2.17 3.51 23.22
CA SER A 367 3.29 4.46 23.39
C SER A 367 2.85 5.88 23.75
N TRP A 368 1.55 6.20 23.65
CA TRP A 368 1.02 7.50 24.08
C TRP A 368 1.15 7.69 25.59
N ALA A 369 0.99 6.60 26.35
CA ALA A 369 1.21 6.60 27.80
C ALA A 369 2.69 6.51 28.20
N VAL A 370 3.57 6.11 27.28
CA VAL A 370 5.02 5.93 27.52
C VAL A 370 5.79 6.60 26.37
N PRO A 371 5.98 7.94 26.41
CA PRO A 371 6.55 8.70 25.28
C PRO A 371 7.92 8.21 24.78
N ASP A 372 8.77 7.69 25.65
CA ASP A 372 10.09 7.14 25.31
C ASP A 372 10.01 5.90 24.40
N GLN A 373 8.89 5.20 24.39
CA GLN A 373 8.64 4.05 23.49
C GLN A 373 8.15 4.47 22.10
N ARG A 374 7.72 5.72 21.92
CA ARG A 374 7.14 6.19 20.67
C ARG A 374 8.05 6.02 19.45
N PRO A 375 9.34 6.36 19.49
CA PRO A 375 10.22 6.14 18.34
C PRO A 375 10.28 4.66 17.91
N GLY A 376 10.27 3.74 18.88
CA GLY A 376 10.24 2.31 18.61
C GLY A 376 8.89 1.80 18.10
N ALA A 377 7.78 2.39 18.55
CA ALA A 377 6.45 2.07 18.02
C ALA A 377 6.28 2.59 16.57
N GLU A 378 6.82 3.76 16.25
CA GLU A 378 6.88 4.27 14.86
C GLU A 378 7.80 3.40 13.98
N GLU A 379 8.90 2.88 14.56
CA GLU A 379 9.77 1.92 13.88
C GLU A 379 9.02 0.62 13.54
N ALA A 380 8.13 0.13 14.41
CA ALA A 380 7.31 -1.04 14.13
C ALA A 380 6.46 -0.87 12.86
N VAL A 381 5.86 0.32 12.65
CA VAL A 381 5.10 0.65 11.42
C VAL A 381 5.98 0.51 10.18
N ILE A 382 7.21 1.06 10.22
CA ILE A 382 8.12 1.07 9.08
C ILE A 382 8.67 -0.33 8.80
N LEU A 383 9.05 -1.06 9.84
CA LEU A 383 9.64 -2.39 9.73
C LEU A 383 8.60 -3.40 9.23
N LEU A 384 7.39 -3.40 9.78
CA LEU A 384 6.29 -4.25 9.28
C LEU A 384 5.97 -3.93 7.82
N SER A 385 5.87 -2.65 7.45
CA SER A 385 5.66 -2.26 6.05
C SER A 385 6.76 -2.78 5.13
N SER A 386 8.01 -2.81 5.63
CA SER A 386 9.16 -3.35 4.88
C SER A 386 9.08 -4.86 4.72
N VAL A 387 8.70 -5.58 5.77
CA VAL A 387 8.50 -7.05 5.74
C VAL A 387 7.39 -7.42 4.77
N ILE A 388 6.23 -6.74 4.85
CA ILE A 388 5.11 -6.99 3.94
C ILE A 388 5.51 -6.72 2.48
N ALA A 389 6.18 -5.60 2.21
CA ALA A 389 6.62 -5.25 0.86
C ALA A 389 7.69 -6.22 0.34
N ALA A 390 8.67 -6.60 1.16
CA ALA A 390 9.67 -7.61 0.81
C ALA A 390 9.03 -8.98 0.56
N GLY A 391 7.96 -9.32 1.30
CA GLY A 391 7.11 -10.50 1.06
C GLY A 391 6.28 -10.44 -0.21
N GLY A 392 6.10 -9.25 -0.79
CA GLY A 392 5.33 -9.00 -2.02
C GLY A 392 3.86 -8.68 -1.78
N GLY A 393 3.52 -8.21 -0.57
CA GLY A 393 2.20 -7.67 -0.20
C GLY A 393 2.18 -6.14 -0.17
N TYR A 394 0.98 -5.59 0.05
CA TYR A 394 0.72 -4.17 0.27
C TYR A 394 0.20 -3.96 1.68
N HIS A 395 0.87 -3.12 2.47
CA HIS A 395 0.43 -2.83 3.84
C HIS A 395 -0.68 -1.78 3.85
N GLN A 396 -1.85 -2.16 4.36
CA GLN A 396 -2.94 -1.23 4.62
C GLN A 396 -2.80 -0.72 6.06
N ILE A 397 -2.18 0.44 6.22
CA ILE A 397 -1.86 1.08 7.51
C ILE A 397 -2.20 2.56 7.51
N LEU A 398 -2.48 3.17 6.35
CA LEU A 398 -2.55 4.61 6.20
C LEU A 398 -3.98 5.12 6.30
N ALA A 399 -4.20 6.10 7.17
CA ALA A 399 -5.40 6.92 7.24
C ALA A 399 -5.14 8.34 6.72
N GLU A 400 -6.16 9.22 6.80
CA GLU A 400 -6.04 10.62 6.42
C GLU A 400 -4.88 11.32 7.12
N ASP A 401 -4.32 12.31 6.43
CA ASP A 401 -3.18 13.13 6.88
C ASP A 401 -1.89 12.36 7.15
N GLY A 402 -1.75 11.14 6.61
CA GLY A 402 -0.58 10.30 6.81
C GLY A 402 -0.51 9.67 8.21
N ARG A 403 -1.64 9.57 8.89
CA ARG A 403 -1.77 8.90 10.18
C ARG A 403 -1.71 7.39 9.99
N ALA A 404 -1.20 6.67 10.98
CA ALA A 404 -1.13 5.22 10.98
C ALA A 404 -2.29 4.64 11.81
N LEU A 405 -2.93 3.60 11.31
CA LEU A 405 -3.98 2.85 11.99
C LEU A 405 -3.40 2.06 13.17
N VAL A 406 -4.09 2.09 14.30
CA VAL A 406 -3.66 1.43 15.54
C VAL A 406 -4.58 0.29 15.97
N GLU A 407 -5.73 0.17 15.33
CA GLU A 407 -6.73 -0.90 15.56
C GLU A 407 -7.71 -0.98 14.39
N GLY A 408 -8.59 -1.99 14.39
CA GLY A 408 -9.60 -2.20 13.34
C GLY A 408 -10.71 -1.15 13.30
N TYR A 409 -10.87 -0.33 14.34
CA TYR A 409 -11.72 0.86 14.30
C TYR A 409 -10.92 2.03 13.71
N TYR A 410 -11.04 2.26 12.41
CA TYR A 410 -10.18 3.13 11.64
C TYR A 410 -10.13 4.62 12.04
N PRO A 411 -11.17 5.23 12.68
CA PRO A 411 -11.02 6.55 13.28
C PRO A 411 -9.90 6.63 14.33
N ALA A 412 -9.51 5.50 14.94
CA ALA A 412 -8.39 5.41 15.86
C ALA A 412 -7.05 5.34 15.10
N ALA A 413 -6.66 6.41 14.44
CA ALA A 413 -5.38 6.55 13.74
C ALA A 413 -4.54 7.66 14.36
N LEU A 414 -3.21 7.46 14.46
CA LEU A 414 -2.29 8.37 15.11
C LEU A 414 -1.25 8.92 14.15
N ALA A 415 -0.89 10.20 14.35
CA ALA A 415 0.13 10.86 13.55
C ALA A 415 1.51 10.27 13.83
N LEU A 416 2.28 10.01 12.78
CA LEU A 416 3.71 9.71 12.87
C LEU A 416 4.51 11.00 12.99
N SER A 417 5.71 10.94 13.58
CA SER A 417 6.68 12.02 13.49
C SER A 417 7.02 12.32 12.03
N GLN A 418 7.45 13.55 11.74
CA GLN A 418 7.83 13.94 10.37
C GLN A 418 8.93 13.07 9.79
N SER A 419 9.87 12.60 10.63
CA SER A 419 10.96 11.70 10.22
C SER A 419 10.41 10.32 9.83
N SER A 420 9.60 9.71 10.67
CA SER A 420 9.01 8.39 10.42
C SER A 420 8.04 8.40 9.25
N ALA A 421 7.23 9.45 9.12
CA ALA A 421 6.36 9.65 7.96
C ALA A 421 7.16 9.78 6.65
N ARG A 422 8.32 10.47 6.66
CA ARG A 422 9.21 10.54 5.48
C ARG A 422 9.83 9.19 5.15
N GLU A 423 10.26 8.44 6.14
CA GLU A 423 10.84 7.11 5.95
C GLU A 423 9.81 6.11 5.40
N LEU A 424 8.60 6.09 5.94
CA LEU A 424 7.52 5.25 5.44
C LEU A 424 7.13 5.62 4.00
N ARG A 425 7.02 6.92 3.67
CA ARG A 425 6.80 7.37 2.28
C ARG A 425 7.90 6.92 1.33
N SER A 426 9.15 6.93 1.79
CA SER A 426 10.29 6.44 0.97
C SER A 426 10.14 4.96 0.65
N ALA A 427 9.71 4.14 1.63
CA ALA A 427 9.43 2.72 1.41
C ALA A 427 8.26 2.50 0.43
N TRP A 428 7.18 3.28 0.53
CA TRP A 428 6.03 3.19 -0.38
C TRP A 428 6.40 3.61 -1.81
N ARG A 429 7.16 4.71 -1.96
CA ARG A 429 7.70 5.14 -3.26
C ARG A 429 8.62 4.10 -3.87
N PHE A 430 9.45 3.45 -3.05
CA PHE A 430 10.32 2.36 -3.46
C PHE A 430 9.49 1.17 -3.97
N GLY A 431 8.44 0.78 -3.26
CA GLY A 431 7.48 -0.25 -3.70
C GLY A 431 6.80 0.10 -5.01
N ALA A 432 6.47 1.38 -5.26
CA ALA A 432 5.93 1.84 -6.53
C ALA A 432 6.95 1.74 -7.68
N ARG A 433 8.20 2.15 -7.42
CA ARG A 433 9.27 2.12 -8.42
C ARG A 433 9.64 0.70 -8.85
N TYR A 434 9.66 -0.23 -7.91
CA TYR A 434 10.11 -1.62 -8.12
C TYR A 434 8.96 -2.63 -8.01
N LEU A 435 7.75 -2.20 -8.36
CA LEU A 435 6.54 -3.02 -8.35
C LEU A 435 6.74 -4.40 -8.99
N HIS A 436 7.32 -4.42 -10.19
CA HIS A 436 7.57 -5.61 -11.00
C HIS A 436 8.62 -6.58 -10.39
N LEU A 437 9.37 -6.13 -9.38
CA LEU A 437 10.35 -6.96 -8.66
C LEU A 437 9.86 -7.41 -7.29
N LEU A 438 8.86 -6.76 -6.74
CA LEU A 438 8.38 -6.98 -5.37
C LEU A 438 7.02 -7.67 -5.33
N SER A 439 6.05 -7.08 -6.01
CA SER A 439 4.64 -7.45 -5.89
C SER A 439 4.07 -8.08 -7.16
N GLU A 440 4.92 -8.45 -8.13
CA GLU A 440 4.48 -9.19 -9.31
C GLU A 440 3.95 -10.56 -8.87
N PRO A 441 2.68 -10.90 -9.13
CA PRO A 441 2.10 -12.16 -8.68
C PRO A 441 2.76 -13.40 -9.26
N GLN A 442 3.38 -13.26 -10.43
CA GLN A 442 4.08 -14.35 -11.12
C GLN A 442 5.53 -14.51 -10.66
N LEU A 443 5.96 -13.79 -9.60
CA LEU A 443 7.24 -14.07 -8.95
C LEU A 443 7.23 -15.48 -8.37
N SER A 444 8.13 -16.34 -8.84
CA SER A 444 8.31 -17.67 -8.28
C SER A 444 9.39 -17.65 -7.19
N PRO A 445 9.21 -18.37 -6.08
CA PRO A 445 10.26 -18.53 -5.07
C PRO A 445 11.54 -19.07 -5.69
N ALA A 446 12.68 -18.63 -5.19
CA ALA A 446 14.01 -19.15 -5.53
C ALA A 446 14.75 -19.55 -4.24
N PRO A 447 15.64 -20.55 -4.29
CA PRO A 447 16.40 -20.95 -3.13
C PRO A 447 17.38 -19.85 -2.69
N CYS A 448 17.59 -19.75 -1.38
CA CYS A 448 18.60 -18.89 -0.75
C CYS A 448 19.84 -19.69 -0.31
N ASP A 449 19.94 -20.97 -0.67
CA ASP A 449 21.03 -21.85 -0.24
C ASP A 449 22.38 -21.32 -0.70
N GLY A 450 23.36 -21.36 0.20
CA GLY A 450 24.70 -20.91 -0.04
C GLY A 450 24.87 -19.38 -0.15
N ILE A 451 23.82 -18.59 0.08
CA ILE A 451 23.96 -17.13 0.22
C ILE A 451 24.59 -16.85 1.59
N GLU A 452 25.69 -16.16 1.59
CA GLU A 452 26.43 -15.79 2.79
C GLU A 452 26.60 -14.28 2.87
N LEU A 453 26.46 -13.75 4.09
CA LEU A 453 26.73 -12.36 4.42
C LEU A 453 27.90 -12.27 5.37
N ARG A 454 28.78 -11.30 5.13
CA ARG A 454 29.88 -10.95 6.03
C ARG A 454 29.91 -9.44 6.27
N ASP A 455 30.28 -9.03 7.46
CA ASP A 455 30.47 -7.61 7.78
C ASP A 455 31.77 -7.05 7.14
N ALA A 456 32.06 -5.77 7.39
CA ALA A 456 33.25 -5.09 6.88
C ALA A 456 34.56 -5.75 7.38
N GLN A 457 34.55 -6.40 8.55
CA GLN A 457 35.66 -7.12 9.16
C GLN A 457 35.76 -8.58 8.69
N GLY A 458 34.81 -9.05 7.86
CA GLY A 458 34.79 -10.42 7.35
C GLY A 458 34.08 -11.43 8.26
N ARG A 459 33.50 -10.99 9.39
CA ARG A 459 32.78 -11.87 10.31
C ARG A 459 31.43 -12.29 9.68
N PRO A 460 31.01 -13.54 9.85
CA PRO A 460 29.73 -13.99 9.31
C PRO A 460 28.55 -13.27 9.97
N ILE A 461 27.53 -12.95 9.18
CA ILE A 461 26.27 -12.35 9.62
C ILE A 461 25.21 -13.43 9.58
N PRO A 462 24.45 -13.65 10.67
CA PRO A 462 23.40 -14.66 10.69
C PRO A 462 22.30 -14.31 9.70
N VAL A 463 21.92 -15.29 8.86
CA VAL A 463 20.87 -15.18 7.85
C VAL A 463 19.81 -16.24 8.09
N SER A 464 18.57 -15.94 7.72
CA SER A 464 17.45 -16.88 7.80
C SER A 464 16.55 -16.76 6.55
N PRO A 465 15.98 -17.86 6.03
CA PRO A 465 14.93 -17.81 5.00
C PRO A 465 13.57 -17.37 5.58
N GLN A 466 13.44 -17.25 6.89
CA GLN A 466 12.28 -16.74 7.61
C GLN A 466 12.62 -15.40 8.28
N PRO A 467 11.63 -14.51 8.48
CA PRO A 467 11.85 -13.21 9.12
C PRO A 467 12.00 -13.33 10.65
N ASP A 468 13.06 -14.00 11.07
CA ASP A 468 13.36 -14.27 12.48
C ASP A 468 14.17 -13.15 13.11
N ALA A 469 13.87 -12.81 14.35
CA ALA A 469 14.68 -11.89 15.15
C ALA A 469 16.13 -12.38 15.29
N GLY A 470 17.08 -11.48 15.35
CA GLY A 470 18.51 -11.80 15.43
C GLY A 470 19.17 -12.14 14.08
N HIS A 471 18.42 -12.17 12.99
CA HIS A 471 18.91 -12.57 11.66
C HIS A 471 18.65 -11.49 10.59
N VAL A 472 19.34 -11.61 9.48
CA VAL A 472 18.93 -10.98 8.22
C VAL A 472 18.02 -11.95 7.49
N TRP A 473 16.76 -11.54 7.28
CA TRP A 473 15.84 -12.31 6.48
C TRP A 473 16.18 -12.19 5.00
N LEU A 474 16.38 -13.34 4.35
CA LEU A 474 16.63 -13.44 2.91
C LEU A 474 15.40 -14.02 2.22
N ARG A 475 14.93 -13.35 1.18
CA ARG A 475 13.89 -13.85 0.29
C ARG A 475 14.35 -13.70 -1.15
N ALA A 476 14.58 -14.84 -1.81
CA ALA A 476 14.89 -14.86 -3.23
C ALA A 476 13.66 -15.22 -4.07
N ALA A 477 13.57 -14.61 -5.26
CA ALA A 477 12.52 -14.88 -6.23
C ALA A 477 13.06 -14.80 -7.67
N ARG A 478 12.29 -15.36 -8.62
CA ARG A 478 12.52 -15.16 -10.06
C ARG A 478 11.34 -14.40 -10.66
N THR A 479 11.66 -13.43 -11.49
CA THR A 479 10.66 -12.74 -12.31
C THR A 479 10.19 -13.64 -13.46
N PRO A 480 9.05 -13.35 -14.12
CA PRO A 480 8.61 -14.04 -15.33
C PRO A 480 9.65 -14.03 -16.46
N LYS A 481 10.53 -13.03 -16.47
CA LYS A 481 11.67 -12.93 -17.40
C LYS A 481 12.90 -13.72 -16.96
N GLY A 482 12.82 -14.48 -15.85
CA GLY A 482 13.90 -15.31 -15.33
C GLY A 482 14.96 -14.60 -14.49
N LEU A 483 14.85 -13.28 -14.28
CA LEU A 483 15.77 -12.52 -13.43
C LEU A 483 15.65 -12.92 -11.96
N ARG A 484 16.77 -13.10 -11.29
CA ARG A 484 16.78 -13.33 -9.85
C ARG A 484 16.70 -12.00 -9.09
N VAL A 485 15.87 -12.01 -8.07
CA VAL A 485 15.65 -10.89 -7.16
C VAL A 485 15.89 -11.39 -5.74
N LEU A 486 16.63 -10.65 -4.94
CA LEU A 486 16.90 -10.95 -3.54
C LEU A 486 16.51 -9.74 -2.68
N SER A 487 15.60 -9.96 -1.74
CA SER A 487 15.31 -9.02 -0.66
C SER A 487 16.07 -9.42 0.60
N LEU A 488 16.72 -8.45 1.24
CA LEU A 488 17.34 -8.58 2.56
C LEU A 488 16.65 -7.64 3.53
N VAL A 489 16.07 -8.17 4.61
CA VAL A 489 15.49 -7.36 5.69
C VAL A 489 16.30 -7.60 6.95
N ASP A 490 16.86 -6.52 7.52
CA ASP A 490 17.72 -6.60 8.71
C ASP A 490 16.88 -6.59 9.99
N LEU A 491 16.77 -7.78 10.63
CA LEU A 491 16.06 -8.00 11.89
C LEU A 491 17.03 -8.34 13.04
N ARG A 492 18.36 -8.17 12.85
CA ARG A 492 19.37 -8.58 13.82
C ARG A 492 19.25 -7.89 15.17
N ASP A 493 18.88 -6.63 15.15
CA ASP A 493 18.75 -5.83 16.38
C ASP A 493 17.40 -6.03 17.09
N GLN A 494 16.51 -6.89 16.56
CA GLN A 494 15.22 -7.17 17.17
C GLN A 494 15.35 -8.26 18.25
N ARG A 495 14.70 -8.05 19.40
CA ARG A 495 14.72 -8.99 20.53
C ARG A 495 13.75 -10.17 20.34
N ASP A 496 12.69 -9.95 19.59
CA ASP A 496 11.66 -10.92 19.24
C ASP A 496 11.10 -10.63 17.83
N ASP A 497 10.28 -11.51 17.30
CA ASP A 497 9.70 -11.45 15.97
C ASP A 497 8.23 -10.98 15.94
N ARG A 498 7.70 -10.45 17.04
CA ARG A 498 6.33 -9.89 17.11
C ARG A 498 6.25 -8.60 16.30
N TRP A 499 5.31 -8.52 15.35
CA TRP A 499 5.20 -7.34 14.51
C TRP A 499 4.51 -6.15 15.21
N ASP A 500 3.58 -6.40 16.14
CA ASP A 500 2.90 -5.36 16.94
C ASP A 500 3.58 -5.20 18.31
N ALA A 501 4.79 -4.69 18.30
CA ALA A 501 5.57 -4.38 19.52
C ALA A 501 6.55 -3.25 19.22
N VAL A 502 7.07 -2.61 20.26
CA VAL A 502 8.12 -1.59 20.14
C VAL A 502 9.36 -2.22 19.51
N ARG A 503 9.90 -1.62 18.43
CA ARG A 503 11.01 -2.14 17.64
C ARG A 503 12.26 -1.29 17.79
N GLN A 504 13.40 -1.94 17.79
CA GLN A 504 14.69 -1.24 17.74
C GLN A 504 14.94 -0.78 16.30
N ARG A 505 15.36 0.48 16.16
CA ARG A 505 15.73 1.02 14.84
C ARG A 505 17.05 0.39 14.40
N PRO A 506 17.08 -0.35 13.26
CA PRO A 506 18.30 -0.97 12.80
C PRO A 506 19.40 0.04 12.48
N ALA A 507 20.64 -0.30 12.80
CA ALA A 507 21.78 0.52 12.44
C ALA A 507 21.96 0.61 10.92
N THR A 508 22.58 1.69 10.45
CA THR A 508 22.95 1.79 9.04
C THR A 508 24.12 0.85 8.74
N VAL A 509 23.92 -0.01 7.77
CA VAL A 509 24.89 -1.00 7.31
C VAL A 509 25.84 -0.37 6.29
N THR A 510 27.13 -0.63 6.41
CA THR A 510 28.18 -0.24 5.45
C THR A 510 29.23 -1.32 5.33
N GLY A 511 29.76 -1.51 4.09
CA GLY A 511 30.91 -2.41 3.86
C GLY A 511 30.58 -3.90 3.97
N TRP A 512 29.31 -4.29 3.99
CA TRP A 512 28.96 -5.71 3.97
C TRP A 512 29.29 -6.33 2.61
N ARG A 513 29.68 -7.59 2.68
CA ARG A 513 29.93 -8.43 1.51
C ARG A 513 28.93 -9.58 1.46
N ILE A 514 28.47 -9.89 0.27
CA ILE A 514 27.53 -10.99 0.03
C ILE A 514 28.09 -11.93 -1.02
N ARG A 515 27.96 -13.23 -0.79
CA ARG A 515 28.14 -14.28 -1.79
C ARG A 515 26.78 -14.68 -2.34
N LEU A 516 26.63 -14.66 -3.66
CA LEU A 516 25.37 -14.89 -4.37
C LEU A 516 25.52 -16.03 -5.37
N PRO A 517 25.49 -17.30 -4.93
CA PRO A 517 25.63 -18.43 -5.84
C PRO A 517 24.52 -18.44 -6.87
N GLY A 518 24.89 -18.62 -8.12
CA GLY A 518 23.98 -18.70 -9.25
C GLY A 518 23.35 -17.37 -9.70
N PHE A 519 23.65 -16.21 -9.07
CA PHE A 519 23.32 -14.90 -9.62
C PHE A 519 24.32 -14.52 -10.72
N ARG A 520 23.82 -13.90 -11.78
CA ARG A 520 24.62 -13.50 -12.95
C ARG A 520 24.87 -12.00 -12.94
N PRO A 521 26.13 -11.55 -13.14
CA PRO A 521 26.42 -10.13 -13.31
C PRO A 521 25.88 -9.62 -14.65
N PRO A 522 25.63 -8.32 -14.81
CA PRO A 522 25.77 -7.30 -13.77
C PRO A 522 24.64 -7.33 -12.74
N LEU A 523 24.96 -6.96 -11.50
CA LEU A 523 24.01 -6.87 -10.41
C LEU A 523 23.85 -5.42 -9.98
N VAL A 524 22.61 -5.04 -9.65
CA VAL A 524 22.30 -3.76 -9.02
C VAL A 524 21.60 -3.97 -7.69
N ALA A 525 21.84 -3.06 -6.75
CA ALA A 525 21.15 -3.07 -5.45
C ALA A 525 20.65 -1.68 -5.08
N MET A 526 19.55 -1.63 -4.35
CA MET A 526 18.85 -0.41 -3.95
C MET A 526 18.20 -0.56 -2.58
N SER A 527 18.04 0.56 -1.88
CA SER A 527 17.36 0.62 -0.59
C SER A 527 16.49 1.88 -0.51
N PRO A 528 15.31 1.83 0.12
CA PRO A 528 14.40 2.98 0.20
C PRO A 528 15.03 4.24 0.82
N TRP A 529 16.00 4.07 1.71
CA TRP A 529 16.55 5.16 2.55
C TRP A 529 17.95 5.61 2.16
N THR A 530 18.49 5.09 1.07
CA THR A 530 19.81 5.48 0.57
C THR A 530 19.70 5.90 -0.90
N ALA A 531 20.44 6.92 -1.29
CA ALA A 531 20.46 7.45 -2.66
C ALA A 531 19.04 7.63 -3.26
N HIS A 532 18.04 8.00 -2.44
CA HIS A 532 16.62 8.13 -2.85
C HIS A 532 16.01 6.86 -3.48
N GLY A 533 16.52 5.67 -3.13
CA GLY A 533 16.11 4.40 -3.72
C GLY A 533 16.65 4.16 -5.13
N GLU A 534 17.65 4.92 -5.57
CA GLU A 534 18.32 4.72 -6.84
C GLU A 534 19.13 3.43 -6.85
N PRO A 535 19.18 2.69 -7.97
CA PRO A 535 20.03 1.51 -8.10
C PRO A 535 21.50 1.89 -8.09
N ALA A 536 22.29 1.09 -7.39
CA ALA A 536 23.74 1.15 -7.42
C ALA A 536 24.27 -0.17 -7.96
N GLN A 537 25.18 -0.11 -8.93
CA GLN A 537 25.85 -1.31 -9.44
C GLN A 537 26.68 -1.94 -8.32
N LEU A 538 26.50 -3.24 -8.10
CA LEU A 538 27.33 -3.98 -7.17
C LEU A 538 28.74 -4.13 -7.74
N ARG A 539 29.73 -3.79 -6.92
CA ARG A 539 31.13 -4.01 -7.29
C ARG A 539 31.52 -5.44 -6.91
N ALA A 540 32.04 -6.17 -7.88
CA ALA A 540 32.63 -7.47 -7.63
C ALA A 540 33.86 -7.30 -6.72
N GLY A 541 33.94 -8.06 -5.64
CA GLY A 541 35.14 -8.24 -4.87
C GLY A 541 36.13 -9.16 -5.61
N ARG A 542 37.31 -9.39 -4.99
CA ARG A 542 38.24 -10.42 -5.49
C ARG A 542 37.57 -11.78 -5.44
N ALA A 543 37.72 -12.58 -6.50
CA ALA A 543 37.37 -13.97 -6.46
C ALA A 543 38.21 -14.67 -5.38
N THR A 544 37.55 -15.36 -4.45
CA THR A 544 38.20 -16.23 -3.45
C THR A 544 38.02 -17.68 -3.89
N SER A 545 38.69 -18.61 -3.23
CA SER A 545 38.44 -20.06 -3.40
C SER A 545 36.98 -20.46 -3.18
N GLU A 546 36.19 -19.63 -2.49
CA GLU A 546 34.77 -19.81 -2.18
C GLU A 546 33.82 -19.15 -3.20
N GLY A 547 34.35 -18.48 -4.25
CA GLY A 547 33.56 -17.81 -5.30
C GLY A 547 33.59 -16.29 -5.24
N LEU A 548 32.77 -15.65 -6.08
CA LEU A 548 32.72 -14.19 -6.23
C LEU A 548 31.91 -13.57 -5.11
N ALA A 549 32.51 -12.65 -4.36
CA ALA A 549 31.80 -11.85 -3.35
C ALA A 549 31.51 -10.43 -3.88
N TRP A 550 30.37 -9.88 -3.52
CA TRP A 550 29.90 -8.55 -3.89
C TRP A 550 29.86 -7.62 -2.70
N THR A 551 30.28 -6.36 -2.84
CA THR A 551 30.13 -5.36 -1.79
C THR A 551 28.76 -4.69 -1.90
N LEU A 552 27.96 -4.76 -0.84
CA LEU A 552 26.66 -4.11 -0.77
C LEU A 552 26.81 -2.59 -0.60
N PRO A 553 25.93 -1.79 -1.23
CA PRO A 553 25.87 -0.37 -0.98
C PRO A 553 25.42 -0.12 0.47
N ARG A 554 25.62 1.10 0.96
CA ARG A 554 25.09 1.51 2.26
C ARG A 554 23.56 1.34 2.27
N PHE A 555 23.02 0.72 3.31
CA PHE A 555 21.56 0.57 3.48
C PHE A 555 21.16 0.54 4.96
N ARG A 556 19.87 0.57 5.21
CA ARG A 556 19.26 0.36 6.53
C ARG A 556 17.96 -0.40 6.34
N ARG A 557 17.59 -1.27 7.26
CA ARG A 557 16.39 -2.12 7.29
C ARG A 557 16.22 -3.06 6.10
N TRP A 558 16.19 -2.54 4.89
CA TRP A 558 15.82 -3.30 3.70
C TRP A 558 16.66 -2.92 2.49
N LEU A 559 17.12 -3.94 1.78
CA LEU A 559 17.84 -3.83 0.52
C LEU A 559 17.26 -4.83 -0.47
N LEU A 560 17.14 -4.41 -1.72
CA LEU A 560 16.77 -5.23 -2.86
C LEU A 560 17.98 -5.34 -3.79
N ALA A 561 18.36 -6.57 -4.17
CA ALA A 561 19.38 -6.82 -5.19
C ALA A 561 18.74 -7.59 -6.36
N VAL A 562 19.16 -7.28 -7.59
CA VAL A 562 18.58 -7.89 -8.79
C VAL A 562 19.61 -8.07 -9.89
N GLU A 563 19.48 -9.16 -10.65
CA GLU A 563 20.17 -9.35 -11.92
C GLU A 563 19.69 -8.31 -12.93
N ARG A 564 20.62 -7.76 -13.69
CA ARG A 564 20.31 -6.85 -14.78
C ARG A 564 20.19 -7.65 -16.09
N THR A 565 19.23 -7.32 -16.92
CA THR A 565 19.20 -7.80 -18.31
C THR A 565 20.33 -7.13 -19.10
N HIS A 566 21.01 -7.89 -19.92
CA HIS A 566 22.00 -7.38 -20.88
C HIS A 566 21.34 -6.55 -21.97
#